data_02a1a764eb2767f32160a70d5cb981e1
#
_entry.id   02a1a764eb2767f32160a70d5cb981e1
#
_cell.length_a   1.000
_cell.length_b   1.000
_cell.length_c   1.000
_cell.angle_alpha   90.00
_cell.angle_beta   90.00
_cell.angle_gamma   90.00
#
_symmetry.space_group_name_H-M   'P 1'
#
loop_
_entity.id
_entity.type
_entity.pdbx_description
1 polymer ?
#
loop_
_entity_poly.entity_id
_entity_poly.type
_entity_poly.pdbx_seq_one_letter_code
_entity_poly.pdbx_strand_id
1 'polypeptide(L)'
;MNLLRLVLESIRGRRLRSGLVIAFIGLLAALILSSTLVLRGMESGLRRGMERLGADLIIVPYHGLEPITAKGALLTGDLVTGYWMRADNLEKVAKLEGVERVSPQIYLQPVKGAPFCSAEQLHIVAFDPETDFTIQPWLKERLDRPLGLWEAIAGGSVTVSPGTRITLDSYQLDLVGKLQPTGMWLDTTIFFSLGTFKAMRMLPGSSSIIPPDMPANAISAIVAKVKKGYSIDDVATAMLTVGPVWPIRSTELMRLLAAQRAGLLKMLFMSLGITWLLAVALTALIFTMMVNERRREIGMLRAVGASRNFVLCLFLTESSSLAVGGAMIGIIVGAIAVYAIKSWLTSTLGVEFLVPPLLGLLVLMLITLAGALIVTLPALLYPAIRASRIDPAEAMREV
;
A
#
# COMPACT_ATOMS: atom_id res chain seq x y z
N MET A 1 5.47 -16.85 -48.01
CA MET A 1 5.95 -17.43 -46.71
C MET A 1 5.55 -16.49 -45.58
N ASN A 2 4.73 -16.93 -44.65
CA ASN A 2 4.23 -16.02 -43.57
C ASN A 2 5.37 -15.78 -42.58
N LEU A 3 5.76 -14.51 -42.40
CA LEU A 3 6.77 -14.05 -41.42
C LEU A 3 6.54 -14.65 -40.02
N LEU A 4 5.29 -14.75 -39.59
CA LEU A 4 4.88 -15.33 -38.30
C LEU A 4 5.26 -16.82 -38.16
N ARG A 5 5.16 -17.62 -39.21
CA ARG A 5 5.58 -19.04 -39.18
C ARG A 5 7.09 -19.19 -39.01
N LEU A 6 7.87 -18.39 -39.71
CA LEU A 6 9.34 -18.36 -39.57
C LEU A 6 9.77 -17.97 -38.16
N VAL A 7 9.11 -16.98 -37.57
CA VAL A 7 9.36 -16.53 -36.18
C VAL A 7 9.05 -17.64 -35.17
N LEU A 8 7.93 -18.33 -35.31
CA LEU A 8 7.52 -19.42 -34.41
C LEU A 8 8.48 -20.62 -34.49
N GLU A 9 8.93 -21.00 -35.69
CA GLU A 9 9.91 -22.08 -35.90
C GLU A 9 11.29 -21.70 -35.34
N SER A 10 11.71 -20.46 -35.52
CA SER A 10 12.94 -19.92 -34.93
C SER A 10 12.96 -19.96 -33.40
N ILE A 11 11.86 -19.55 -32.76
CA ILE A 11 11.69 -19.60 -31.31
C ILE A 11 11.71 -21.04 -30.78
N ARG A 12 11.09 -21.97 -31.54
CA ARG A 12 10.97 -23.38 -31.13
C ARG A 12 12.32 -24.12 -31.28
N GLY A 13 13.17 -23.72 -32.23
CA GLY A 13 14.50 -24.32 -32.45
C GLY A 13 15.53 -23.98 -31.37
N ARG A 14 15.33 -22.89 -30.59
CA ARG A 14 16.33 -22.37 -29.61
C ARG A 14 15.69 -22.09 -28.24
N ARG A 15 14.98 -23.08 -27.69
CA ARG A 15 14.13 -22.97 -26.48
C ARG A 15 14.82 -22.34 -25.27
N LEU A 16 16.11 -22.69 -25.05
CA LEU A 16 16.83 -22.25 -23.85
C LEU A 16 17.09 -20.73 -23.86
N ARG A 17 17.48 -20.19 -25.02
CA ARG A 17 17.79 -18.75 -25.17
C ARG A 17 16.54 -17.88 -25.22
N SER A 18 15.57 -18.32 -26.05
CA SER A 18 14.26 -17.65 -26.05
C SER A 18 13.63 -17.67 -24.69
N GLY A 19 13.78 -18.77 -23.93
CA GLY A 19 13.35 -18.89 -22.56
C GLY A 19 14.03 -17.90 -21.60
N LEU A 20 15.35 -17.70 -21.73
CA LEU A 20 16.09 -16.72 -20.93
C LEU A 20 15.63 -15.28 -21.21
N VAL A 21 15.42 -14.92 -22.48
CA VAL A 21 14.91 -13.58 -22.85
C VAL A 21 13.51 -13.38 -22.29
N ILE A 22 12.62 -14.34 -22.47
CA ILE A 22 11.25 -14.32 -21.92
C ILE A 22 11.29 -14.19 -20.39
N ALA A 23 12.11 -14.99 -19.70
CA ALA A 23 12.24 -14.95 -18.26
C ALA A 23 12.74 -13.58 -17.76
N PHE A 24 13.70 -13.00 -18.46
CA PHE A 24 14.31 -11.72 -18.07
C PHE A 24 13.35 -10.55 -18.28
N ILE A 25 12.70 -10.48 -19.44
CA ILE A 25 11.67 -9.47 -19.72
C ILE A 25 10.46 -9.67 -18.80
N GLY A 26 10.09 -10.93 -18.53
CA GLY A 26 9.03 -11.28 -17.61
C GLY A 26 9.33 -10.83 -16.18
N LEU A 27 10.54 -11.05 -15.69
CA LEU A 27 10.97 -10.58 -14.38
C LEU A 27 10.88 -9.05 -14.28
N LEU A 28 11.33 -8.35 -15.30
CA LEU A 28 11.28 -6.88 -15.35
C LEU A 28 9.84 -6.37 -15.35
N ALA A 29 8.97 -6.96 -16.16
CA ALA A 29 7.55 -6.63 -16.20
C ALA A 29 6.85 -6.93 -14.85
N ALA A 30 7.19 -8.08 -14.24
CA ALA A 30 6.68 -8.45 -12.91
C ALA A 30 7.09 -7.43 -11.84
N LEU A 31 8.35 -6.99 -11.83
CA LEU A 31 8.86 -5.98 -10.89
C LEU A 31 8.17 -4.63 -11.08
N ILE A 32 8.02 -4.16 -12.32
CA ILE A 32 7.35 -2.89 -12.62
C ILE A 32 5.89 -2.94 -12.15
N LEU A 33 5.16 -4.01 -12.50
CA LEU A 33 3.76 -4.15 -12.12
C LEU A 33 3.60 -4.26 -10.60
N SER A 34 4.37 -5.13 -9.96
CA SER A 34 4.29 -5.35 -8.51
C SER A 34 4.56 -4.06 -7.74
N SER A 35 5.62 -3.35 -8.09
CA SER A 35 5.99 -2.10 -7.45
C SER A 35 4.92 -1.03 -7.63
N THR A 36 4.36 -0.90 -8.84
CA THR A 36 3.32 0.08 -9.14
C THR A 36 1.99 -0.27 -8.44
N LEU A 37 1.64 -1.56 -8.38
CA LEU A 37 0.46 -2.03 -7.67
C LEU A 37 0.56 -1.76 -6.17
N VAL A 38 1.70 -2.08 -5.55
CA VAL A 38 1.93 -1.84 -4.12
C VAL A 38 1.80 -0.36 -3.81
N LEU A 39 2.47 0.50 -4.59
CA LEU A 39 2.40 1.96 -4.39
C LEU A 39 0.97 2.50 -4.51
N ARG A 40 0.27 2.15 -5.58
CA ARG A 40 -1.11 2.63 -5.79
C ARG A 40 -2.09 2.04 -4.79
N GLY A 41 -1.89 0.78 -4.39
CA GLY A 41 -2.70 0.12 -3.37
C GLY A 41 -2.58 0.81 -2.02
N MET A 42 -1.37 1.13 -1.60
CA MET A 42 -1.10 1.90 -0.37
C MET A 42 -1.67 3.32 -0.45
N GLU A 43 -1.48 4.01 -1.58
CA GLU A 43 -2.03 5.36 -1.78
C GLU A 43 -3.54 5.40 -1.67
N SER A 44 -4.21 4.44 -2.31
CA SER A 44 -5.67 4.36 -2.30
C SER A 44 -6.22 4.01 -0.93
N GLY A 45 -5.53 3.13 -0.18
CA GLY A 45 -5.87 2.80 1.21
C GLY A 45 -5.78 4.03 2.10
N LEU A 46 -4.64 4.68 2.06
CA LEU A 46 -4.37 5.86 2.87
C LEU A 46 -5.32 7.02 2.58
N ARG A 47 -5.55 7.32 1.31
CA ARG A 47 -6.47 8.39 0.87
C ARG A 47 -7.89 8.14 1.34
N ARG A 48 -8.42 6.92 1.19
CA ARG A 48 -9.76 6.57 1.71
C ARG A 48 -9.84 6.69 3.22
N GLY A 49 -8.80 6.19 3.93
CA GLY A 49 -8.69 6.30 5.38
C GLY A 49 -8.89 7.73 5.85
N MET A 50 -8.27 8.66 5.15
CA MET A 50 -8.27 10.07 5.54
C MET A 50 -9.51 10.85 5.11
N GLU A 51 -10.06 10.59 3.92
CA GLU A 51 -11.29 11.24 3.46
C GLU A 51 -12.50 10.97 4.38
N ARG A 52 -12.47 9.85 5.11
CA ARG A 52 -13.55 9.44 6.02
C ARG A 52 -13.22 9.61 7.52
N LEU A 53 -12.00 10.03 7.87
CA LEU A 53 -11.62 10.24 9.28
C LEU A 53 -12.57 11.23 10.00
N GLY A 54 -13.22 12.10 9.24
CA GLY A 54 -14.24 13.01 9.77
C GLY A 54 -13.71 14.09 10.72
N ALA A 55 -12.54 13.91 11.30
CA ALA A 55 -11.89 14.84 12.21
C ALA A 55 -10.87 15.72 11.46
N ASP A 56 -10.94 17.02 11.68
CA ASP A 56 -9.98 17.99 11.14
C ASP A 56 -8.76 18.12 12.06
N LEU A 57 -8.96 17.92 13.36
CA LEU A 57 -7.95 18.03 14.41
C LEU A 57 -8.05 16.85 15.39
N ILE A 58 -6.89 16.34 15.79
CA ILE A 58 -6.73 15.36 16.87
C ILE A 58 -5.89 16.03 17.95
N ILE A 59 -6.48 16.22 19.12
CA ILE A 59 -5.84 16.89 20.26
C ILE A 59 -5.30 15.81 21.19
N VAL A 60 -4.01 15.86 21.48
CA VAL A 60 -3.30 14.90 22.35
C VAL A 60 -2.60 15.63 23.50
N PRO A 61 -2.22 14.93 24.58
CA PRO A 61 -1.39 15.52 25.63
C PRO A 61 -0.03 15.97 25.09
N TYR A 62 0.45 17.14 25.50
CA TYR A 62 1.73 17.70 25.06
C TYR A 62 2.91 16.74 25.31
N HIS A 63 2.95 16.06 26.44
CA HIS A 63 4.00 15.08 26.77
C HIS A 63 3.97 13.81 25.91
N GLY A 64 2.87 13.57 25.21
CA GLY A 64 2.75 12.46 24.26
C GLY A 64 3.21 12.79 22.84
N LEU A 65 3.62 14.03 22.56
CA LEU A 65 3.94 14.50 21.22
C LEU A 65 5.22 13.87 20.64
N GLU A 66 6.28 13.76 21.46
CA GLU A 66 7.57 13.22 21.01
C GLU A 66 7.46 11.77 20.49
N PRO A 67 6.83 10.84 21.22
CA PRO A 67 6.62 9.49 20.70
C PRO A 67 5.73 9.46 19.44
N ILE A 68 4.73 10.33 19.36
CA ILE A 68 3.80 10.39 18.24
C ILE A 68 4.52 10.82 16.95
N THR A 69 5.31 11.89 17.03
CA THR A 69 6.02 12.45 15.87
C THR A 69 7.23 11.62 15.48
N ALA A 70 8.01 11.12 16.45
CA ALA A 70 9.22 10.35 16.20
C ALA A 70 8.95 8.98 15.58
N LYS A 71 7.83 8.34 15.94
CA LYS A 71 7.50 6.98 15.47
C LYS A 71 6.44 6.94 14.37
N GLY A 72 5.86 8.07 14.00
CA GLY A 72 4.68 8.07 13.14
C GLY A 72 3.51 7.30 13.76
N ALA A 73 3.43 7.29 15.10
CA ALA A 73 2.57 6.41 15.89
C ALA A 73 1.08 6.51 15.55
N LEU A 74 0.64 7.68 15.11
CA LEU A 74 -0.72 7.89 14.58
C LEU A 74 -1.01 7.11 13.28
N LEU A 75 0.04 6.65 12.59
CA LEU A 75 -0.08 5.94 11.32
C LEU A 75 0.02 4.43 11.50
N THR A 76 0.87 4.00 12.43
CA THR A 76 1.14 2.59 12.70
C THR A 76 0.17 2.00 13.73
N GLY A 77 -0.64 2.85 14.40
CA GLY A 77 -1.49 2.44 15.50
C GLY A 77 -0.75 2.24 16.82
N ASP A 78 0.53 2.53 16.89
CA ASP A 78 1.26 2.68 18.15
C ASP A 78 0.75 3.94 18.86
N LEU A 79 -0.56 3.91 19.09
CA LEU A 79 -1.28 4.96 19.77
C LEU A 79 -0.59 5.25 21.10
N VAL A 80 -0.62 6.48 21.47
CA VAL A 80 0.01 7.02 22.67
C VAL A 80 -0.65 6.43 23.91
N THR A 81 -0.38 5.15 24.13
CA THR A 81 -0.79 4.47 25.35
C THR A 81 0.15 4.90 26.47
N GLY A 82 -0.42 5.38 27.57
CA GLY A 82 0.37 5.86 28.71
C GLY A 82 0.47 7.38 28.83
N TYR A 83 -0.12 8.14 27.91
CA TYR A 83 -0.22 9.59 28.04
C TYR A 83 -1.68 10.04 28.07
N TRP A 84 -2.02 10.83 29.07
CA TRP A 84 -3.41 11.25 29.27
C TRP A 84 -3.51 12.74 29.56
N MET A 85 -4.66 13.30 29.20
CA MET A 85 -5.07 14.62 29.60
C MET A 85 -6.34 14.53 30.49
N ARG A 86 -6.62 15.57 31.19
CA ARG A 86 -7.86 15.65 31.99
C ARG A 86 -9.08 15.78 31.10
N ALA A 87 -10.15 15.08 31.42
CA ALA A 87 -11.41 15.15 30.68
C ALA A 87 -12.02 16.57 30.66
N ASP A 88 -11.69 17.43 31.63
CA ASP A 88 -12.12 18.83 31.66
C ASP A 88 -11.68 19.61 30.41
N ASN A 89 -10.62 19.18 29.76
CA ASN A 89 -10.15 19.77 28.50
C ASN A 89 -11.16 19.60 27.36
N LEU A 90 -11.99 18.55 27.40
CA LEU A 90 -13.04 18.34 26.40
C LEU A 90 -14.02 19.51 26.37
N GLU A 91 -14.52 19.93 27.52
CA GLU A 91 -15.45 21.07 27.61
C GLU A 91 -14.80 22.37 27.18
N LYS A 92 -13.54 22.59 27.55
CA LYS A 92 -12.79 23.79 27.15
C LYS A 92 -12.61 23.85 25.62
N VAL A 93 -12.23 22.74 25.01
CA VAL A 93 -12.09 22.63 23.54
C VAL A 93 -13.44 22.81 22.84
N ALA A 94 -14.51 22.22 23.39
CA ALA A 94 -15.87 22.35 22.84
C ALA A 94 -16.37 23.79 22.80
N LYS A 95 -15.93 24.63 23.77
CA LYS A 95 -16.36 26.05 23.90
C LYS A 95 -15.52 26.98 22.97
N LEU A 96 -14.46 26.51 22.33
CA LEU A 96 -13.65 27.36 21.44
C LEU A 96 -14.45 27.78 20.21
N GLU A 97 -14.26 29.03 19.82
CA GLU A 97 -14.84 29.54 18.57
C GLU A 97 -14.27 28.77 17.37
N GLY A 98 -15.14 28.40 16.42
CA GLY A 98 -14.76 27.63 15.22
C GLY A 98 -14.80 26.11 15.43
N VAL A 99 -15.01 25.57 16.62
CA VAL A 99 -15.22 24.14 16.86
C VAL A 99 -16.67 23.74 16.61
N GLU A 100 -16.92 22.80 15.73
CA GLU A 100 -18.26 22.28 15.42
C GLU A 100 -18.67 21.14 16.35
N ARG A 101 -17.79 20.15 16.49
CA ARG A 101 -18.04 18.93 17.28
C ARG A 101 -16.73 18.44 17.89
N VAL A 102 -16.83 17.81 19.04
CA VAL A 102 -15.72 17.13 19.73
C VAL A 102 -16.19 15.79 20.26
N SER A 103 -15.28 14.81 20.29
CA SER A 103 -15.52 13.53 20.93
C SER A 103 -14.25 13.04 21.63
N PRO A 104 -14.36 12.49 22.87
CA PRO A 104 -13.22 11.95 23.59
C PRO A 104 -12.93 10.52 23.16
N GLN A 105 -11.65 10.18 23.14
CA GLN A 105 -11.17 8.81 22.91
C GLN A 105 -10.15 8.42 23.98
N ILE A 106 -10.18 7.16 24.40
CA ILE A 106 -9.22 6.56 25.33
C ILE A 106 -8.53 5.42 24.61
N TYR A 107 -7.22 5.51 24.50
CA TYR A 107 -6.39 4.48 23.92
C TYR A 107 -5.83 3.60 25.04
N LEU A 108 -6.13 2.30 24.97
CA LEU A 108 -5.71 1.32 25.94
C LEU A 108 -4.51 0.52 25.43
N GLN A 109 -3.88 -0.25 26.30
CA GLN A 109 -2.73 -1.05 25.90
C GLN A 109 -3.12 -2.10 24.85
N PRO A 110 -2.35 -2.25 23.76
CA PRO A 110 -2.64 -3.23 22.73
C PRO A 110 -2.43 -4.65 23.25
N VAL A 111 -3.29 -5.57 22.79
CA VAL A 111 -3.16 -7.00 23.07
C VAL A 111 -2.34 -7.67 21.97
N LYS A 112 -1.27 -8.39 22.34
CA LYS A 112 -0.46 -9.15 21.40
C LYS A 112 -1.02 -10.55 21.22
N GLY A 113 -0.96 -11.06 19.97
CA GLY A 113 -1.31 -12.45 19.67
C GLY A 113 -2.79 -12.80 19.87
N ALA A 114 -3.71 -11.84 19.70
CA ALA A 114 -5.13 -12.11 19.78
C ALA A 114 -5.55 -13.14 18.70
N PRO A 115 -6.19 -14.26 19.06
CA PRO A 115 -6.48 -15.38 18.14
C PRO A 115 -7.45 -15.02 17.01
N PHE A 116 -8.16 -13.91 17.14
CA PHE A 116 -9.13 -13.39 16.19
C PHE A 116 -8.62 -12.18 15.39
N CYS A 117 -7.31 -11.89 15.45
CA CYS A 117 -6.69 -10.83 14.66
C CYS A 117 -5.43 -11.39 13.98
N SER A 118 -5.28 -11.15 12.68
CA SER A 118 -4.09 -11.55 11.92
C SER A 118 -2.89 -10.63 12.13
N ALA A 119 -3.09 -9.47 12.77
CA ALA A 119 -2.04 -8.54 13.10
C ALA A 119 -1.29 -8.96 14.38
N GLU A 120 -0.04 -8.57 14.49
CA GLU A 120 0.78 -8.82 15.67
C GLU A 120 0.23 -8.15 16.93
N GLN A 121 -0.42 -6.99 16.75
CA GLN A 121 -1.00 -6.21 17.82
C GLN A 121 -2.47 -5.86 17.49
N LEU A 122 -3.33 -6.05 18.48
CA LEU A 122 -4.73 -5.63 18.46
C LEU A 122 -4.87 -4.35 19.29
N HIS A 123 -5.24 -3.26 18.66
CA HIS A 123 -5.46 -1.99 19.33
C HIS A 123 -6.83 -1.95 20.00
N ILE A 124 -6.94 -1.16 21.07
CA ILE A 124 -8.17 -1.06 21.86
C ILE A 124 -8.48 0.40 22.09
N VAL A 125 -9.69 0.81 21.71
CA VAL A 125 -10.15 2.21 21.83
C VAL A 125 -11.51 2.26 22.48
N ALA A 126 -11.61 3.00 23.58
CA ALA A 126 -12.89 3.38 24.14
C ALA A 126 -13.29 4.77 23.63
N PHE A 127 -14.54 4.92 23.20
CA PHE A 127 -15.07 6.14 22.62
C PHE A 127 -16.47 6.45 23.15
N ASP A 128 -16.94 7.64 22.95
CA ASP A 128 -18.31 8.04 23.29
C ASP A 128 -19.24 7.84 22.08
N PRO A 129 -20.14 6.85 22.10
CA PRO A 129 -21.02 6.57 20.96
C PRO A 129 -22.01 7.68 20.61
N GLU A 130 -22.30 8.60 21.54
CA GLU A 130 -23.25 9.71 21.34
C GLU A 130 -22.60 10.88 20.61
N THR A 131 -21.35 11.17 20.93
CA THR A 131 -20.64 12.34 20.38
C THR A 131 -19.70 11.96 19.22
N ASP A 132 -19.37 10.68 19.05
CA ASP A 132 -18.45 10.24 18.02
C ASP A 132 -19.00 10.46 16.60
N PHE A 133 -18.10 10.94 15.75
CA PHE A 133 -18.35 11.16 14.33
C PHE A 133 -17.23 10.55 13.45
N THR A 134 -16.30 9.84 14.06
CA THR A 134 -15.12 9.28 13.38
C THR A 134 -15.26 7.80 13.09
N ILE A 135 -15.96 7.02 13.91
CA ILE A 135 -16.09 5.56 13.77
C ILE A 135 -17.35 5.19 13.01
N GLN A 136 -18.47 5.87 13.26
CA GLN A 136 -19.76 5.60 12.63
C GLN A 136 -19.74 5.61 11.09
N PRO A 137 -19.02 6.52 10.40
CA PRO A 137 -18.96 6.54 8.93
C PRO A 137 -18.34 5.28 8.31
N TRP A 138 -17.61 4.49 9.09
CA TRP A 138 -16.93 3.29 8.65
C TRP A 138 -17.68 2.00 8.92
N LEU A 139 -18.77 2.03 9.69
CA LEU A 139 -19.55 0.84 9.94
C LEU A 139 -20.05 0.22 8.65
N LYS A 140 -19.85 -1.09 8.50
CA LYS A 140 -20.32 -1.86 7.35
C LYS A 140 -21.85 -1.86 7.27
N GLU A 141 -22.47 -2.00 8.44
CA GLU A 141 -23.91 -1.89 8.64
C GLU A 141 -24.14 -0.86 9.73
N ARG A 142 -25.00 0.13 9.46
CA ARG A 142 -25.29 1.18 10.42
C ARG A 142 -26.01 0.58 11.63
N LEU A 143 -25.53 0.89 12.81
CA LEU A 143 -26.23 0.53 14.03
C LEU A 143 -27.42 1.47 14.20
N ASP A 144 -28.62 0.90 14.37
CA ASP A 144 -29.86 1.67 14.56
C ASP A 144 -29.99 2.25 15.99
N ARG A 145 -29.07 1.88 16.88
CA ARG A 145 -29.02 2.30 18.27
C ARG A 145 -27.60 2.60 18.73
N PRO A 146 -27.42 3.38 19.80
CA PRO A 146 -26.12 3.56 20.44
C PRO A 146 -25.54 2.22 20.92
N LEU A 147 -24.21 2.14 20.98
CA LEU A 147 -23.48 0.97 21.47
C LEU A 147 -23.78 0.74 22.95
N GLY A 148 -24.25 -0.44 23.30
CA GLY A 148 -24.57 -0.82 24.67
C GLY A 148 -23.33 -1.12 25.52
N LEU A 149 -23.57 -1.43 26.80
CA LEU A 149 -22.53 -1.94 27.70
C LEU A 149 -22.10 -3.33 27.25
N TRP A 150 -20.79 -3.59 27.29
CA TRP A 150 -20.15 -4.87 26.88
C TRP A 150 -20.32 -5.19 25.40
N GLU A 151 -20.78 -4.25 24.61
CA GLU A 151 -20.79 -4.34 23.15
C GLU A 151 -19.56 -3.70 22.55
N ALA A 152 -19.09 -4.29 21.44
CA ALA A 152 -17.92 -3.84 20.74
C ALA A 152 -18.12 -3.82 19.22
N ILE A 153 -17.33 -2.97 18.54
CA ILE A 153 -17.21 -2.89 17.09
C ILE A 153 -15.82 -3.39 16.73
N ALA A 154 -15.74 -4.31 15.78
CA ALA A 154 -14.48 -4.83 15.26
C ALA A 154 -13.98 -4.02 14.06
N GLY A 155 -12.68 -3.81 13.97
CA GLY A 155 -12.02 -3.28 12.79
C GLY A 155 -12.13 -4.21 11.57
N GLY A 156 -11.86 -3.67 10.39
CA GLY A 156 -12.03 -4.37 9.10
C GLY A 156 -11.26 -5.69 8.98
N SER A 157 -10.03 -5.74 9.52
CA SER A 157 -9.11 -6.89 9.45
C SER A 157 -9.28 -7.90 10.59
N VAL A 158 -10.14 -7.64 11.57
CA VAL A 158 -10.48 -8.62 12.61
C VAL A 158 -11.27 -9.76 11.98
N THR A 159 -10.87 -11.02 12.20
CA THR A 159 -11.42 -12.18 11.48
C THR A 159 -12.80 -12.61 11.94
N VAL A 160 -13.23 -12.15 13.13
CA VAL A 160 -14.50 -12.52 13.75
C VAL A 160 -15.66 -11.67 13.17
N SER A 161 -16.82 -12.31 13.05
CA SER A 161 -18.04 -11.67 12.53
C SER A 161 -18.91 -11.07 13.65
N PRO A 162 -19.75 -10.06 13.36
CA PRO A 162 -20.76 -9.59 14.28
C PRO A 162 -21.67 -10.74 14.78
N GLY A 163 -22.15 -10.66 16.01
CA GLY A 163 -22.89 -11.71 16.70
C GLY A 163 -22.01 -12.72 17.47
N THR A 164 -20.69 -12.57 17.42
CA THR A 164 -19.75 -13.43 18.15
C THR A 164 -19.29 -12.76 19.43
N ARG A 165 -19.14 -13.55 20.50
CA ARG A 165 -18.52 -13.09 21.75
C ARG A 165 -17.02 -13.30 21.70
N ILE A 166 -16.28 -12.26 22.02
CA ILE A 166 -14.80 -12.29 22.12
C ILE A 166 -14.36 -12.11 23.57
N THR A 167 -13.24 -12.74 23.91
CA THR A 167 -12.59 -12.52 25.20
C THR A 167 -11.39 -11.60 24.98
N LEU A 168 -11.41 -10.43 25.58
CA LEU A 168 -10.37 -9.44 25.54
C LEU A 168 -9.74 -9.35 26.92
N ASP A 169 -8.53 -9.92 27.10
CA ASP A 169 -7.94 -10.09 28.42
C ASP A 169 -8.89 -10.87 29.34
N SER A 170 -9.36 -10.27 30.41
CA SER A 170 -10.31 -10.87 31.35
C SER A 170 -11.77 -10.52 31.08
N TYR A 171 -12.06 -9.76 30.02
CA TYR A 171 -13.40 -9.23 29.75
C TYR A 171 -14.02 -9.91 28.53
N GLN A 172 -15.33 -10.15 28.62
CA GLN A 172 -16.13 -10.66 27.50
C GLN A 172 -16.89 -9.53 26.83
N LEU A 173 -16.77 -9.42 25.52
CA LEU A 173 -17.45 -8.40 24.70
C LEU A 173 -18.23 -9.07 23.59
N ASP A 174 -19.44 -8.59 23.36
CA ASP A 174 -20.29 -9.03 22.26
C ASP A 174 -20.04 -8.14 21.02
N LEU A 175 -19.53 -8.70 19.95
CA LEU A 175 -19.30 -7.96 18.70
C LEU A 175 -20.65 -7.71 18.01
N VAL A 176 -21.06 -6.44 17.94
CA VAL A 176 -22.32 -6.02 17.31
C VAL A 176 -22.12 -5.36 15.95
N GLY A 177 -20.92 -4.95 15.62
CA GLY A 177 -20.60 -4.28 14.37
C GLY A 177 -19.21 -4.57 13.88
N LYS A 178 -18.99 -4.30 12.59
CA LYS A 178 -17.69 -4.41 11.94
C LYS A 178 -17.47 -3.22 11.01
N LEU A 179 -16.27 -2.65 11.05
CA LEU A 179 -15.89 -1.58 10.14
C LEU A 179 -15.65 -2.12 8.72
N GLN A 180 -15.93 -1.28 7.74
CA GLN A 180 -15.37 -1.48 6.40
C GLN A 180 -13.85 -1.31 6.49
N PRO A 181 -13.10 -2.05 5.67
CA PRO A 181 -11.65 -1.85 5.61
C PRO A 181 -11.29 -0.39 5.36
N THR A 182 -10.49 0.16 6.26
CA THR A 182 -10.06 1.56 6.24
C THR A 182 -8.68 1.74 5.59
N GLY A 183 -7.87 0.68 5.60
CA GLY A 183 -6.46 0.73 5.24
C GLY A 183 -5.58 1.39 6.30
N MET A 184 -6.05 1.49 7.53
CA MET A 184 -5.37 2.12 8.66
C MET A 184 -5.38 1.20 9.89
N TRP A 185 -4.72 1.61 10.95
CA TRP A 185 -4.70 0.91 12.24
C TRP A 185 -6.10 0.63 12.82
N LEU A 186 -7.13 1.38 12.41
CA LEU A 186 -8.53 1.14 12.75
C LEU A 186 -8.98 -0.28 12.38
N ASP A 187 -8.38 -0.87 11.35
CA ASP A 187 -8.74 -2.22 10.89
C ASP A 187 -8.33 -3.33 11.86
N THR A 188 -7.32 -3.05 12.69
CA THR A 188 -6.80 -3.94 13.73
C THR A 188 -7.20 -3.47 15.13
N THR A 189 -8.35 -2.79 15.25
CA THR A 189 -8.81 -2.19 16.50
C THR A 189 -10.15 -2.77 16.93
N ILE A 190 -10.33 -2.93 18.24
CA ILE A 190 -11.62 -3.15 18.89
C ILE A 190 -12.07 -1.85 19.54
N PHE A 191 -13.29 -1.44 19.21
CA PHE A 191 -13.91 -0.24 19.74
C PHE A 191 -15.05 -0.60 20.67
N PHE A 192 -15.13 0.03 21.84
CA PHE A 192 -16.25 -0.10 22.76
C PHE A 192 -16.58 1.23 23.45
N SER A 193 -17.71 1.30 24.12
CA SER A 193 -18.18 2.54 24.72
C SER A 193 -17.37 2.97 25.94
N LEU A 194 -17.28 4.27 26.22
CA LEU A 194 -16.74 4.79 27.47
C LEU A 194 -17.51 4.26 28.72
N GLY A 195 -18.78 3.90 28.56
CA GLY A 195 -19.55 3.21 29.58
C GLY A 195 -18.97 1.85 29.93
N THR A 196 -18.64 1.04 28.91
CA THR A 196 -17.95 -0.27 29.06
C THR A 196 -16.58 -0.09 29.73
N PHE A 197 -15.80 0.91 29.30
CA PHE A 197 -14.51 1.20 29.92
C PHE A 197 -14.64 1.53 31.43
N LYS A 198 -15.62 2.38 31.82
CA LYS A 198 -15.88 2.67 33.22
C LYS A 198 -16.28 1.42 34.00
N ALA A 199 -17.14 0.56 33.43
CA ALA A 199 -17.53 -0.71 34.02
C ALA A 199 -16.32 -1.66 34.21
N MET A 200 -15.43 -1.76 33.22
CA MET A 200 -14.19 -2.56 33.32
C MET A 200 -13.32 -2.09 34.51
N ARG A 201 -13.19 -0.78 34.71
CA ARG A 201 -12.39 -0.22 35.82
C ARG A 201 -12.98 -0.49 37.21
N MET A 202 -14.26 -0.76 37.28
CA MET A 202 -14.92 -1.06 38.56
C MET A 202 -14.84 -2.53 38.95
N LEU A 203 -14.48 -3.40 38.00
CA LEU A 203 -14.34 -4.81 38.29
C LEU A 203 -13.04 -5.11 39.04
N PRO A 204 -13.08 -5.97 40.08
CA PRO A 204 -11.89 -6.36 40.82
C PRO A 204 -11.00 -7.23 39.91
N GLY A 205 -9.73 -6.89 39.81
CA GLY A 205 -8.74 -7.64 39.05
C GLY A 205 -7.71 -6.73 38.41
N SER A 206 -6.53 -7.28 38.12
CA SER A 206 -5.53 -6.59 37.30
C SER A 206 -5.84 -6.83 35.82
N SER A 207 -6.06 -5.77 35.07
CA SER A 207 -6.21 -5.85 33.63
C SER A 207 -4.90 -5.48 32.94
N SER A 208 -4.49 -6.25 31.96
CA SER A 208 -3.28 -5.94 31.17
C SER A 208 -3.53 -4.80 30.18
N ILE A 209 -4.80 -4.53 29.87
CA ILE A 209 -5.18 -3.50 28.88
C ILE A 209 -5.37 -2.10 29.50
N ILE A 210 -5.66 -2.01 30.79
CA ILE A 210 -5.84 -0.74 31.50
C ILE A 210 -4.58 -0.46 32.34
N PRO A 211 -3.79 0.58 32.03
CA PRO A 211 -2.62 0.92 32.81
C PRO A 211 -3.00 1.24 34.28
N PRO A 212 -2.27 0.71 35.26
CA PRO A 212 -2.61 0.88 36.69
C PRO A 212 -2.46 2.33 37.16
N ASP A 213 -1.61 3.11 36.49
CA ASP A 213 -1.31 4.52 36.77
C ASP A 213 -2.28 5.49 36.05
N MET A 214 -3.27 4.97 35.32
CA MET A 214 -4.22 5.80 34.57
C MET A 214 -5.19 6.55 35.52
N PRO A 215 -5.21 7.90 35.50
CA PRO A 215 -6.14 8.69 36.33
C PRO A 215 -7.62 8.37 36.05
N ALA A 216 -8.48 8.53 37.07
CA ALA A 216 -9.91 8.25 36.90
C ALA A 216 -10.59 9.13 35.85
N ASN A 217 -10.14 10.37 35.71
CA ASN A 217 -10.70 11.40 34.83
C ASN A 217 -9.73 11.64 33.64
N ALA A 218 -9.20 10.56 33.05
CA ALA A 218 -8.24 10.61 31.95
C ALA A 218 -8.92 10.34 30.62
N ILE A 219 -8.48 11.08 29.59
CA ILE A 219 -8.75 10.82 28.18
C ILE A 219 -7.42 10.86 27.43
N SER A 220 -7.28 10.06 26.37
CA SER A 220 -6.04 9.98 25.60
C SER A 220 -6.03 10.98 24.44
N ALA A 221 -7.17 11.22 23.82
CA ALA A 221 -7.30 12.17 22.72
C ALA A 221 -8.70 12.81 22.69
N ILE A 222 -8.77 13.97 22.06
CA ILE A 222 -10.02 14.62 21.66
C ILE A 222 -9.99 14.74 20.15
N VAL A 223 -10.96 14.17 19.46
CA VAL A 223 -11.17 14.39 18.03
C VAL A 223 -12.10 15.59 17.86
N ALA A 224 -11.73 16.51 16.99
CA ALA A 224 -12.49 17.74 16.77
C ALA A 224 -12.74 17.99 15.29
N LYS A 225 -13.92 18.51 15.00
CA LYS A 225 -14.34 19.01 13.71
C LYS A 225 -14.46 20.51 13.73
N VAL A 226 -13.91 21.17 12.71
CA VAL A 226 -13.93 22.63 12.57
C VAL A 226 -15.17 23.07 11.79
N LYS A 227 -15.81 24.13 12.21
CA LYS A 227 -16.97 24.73 11.51
C LYS A 227 -16.57 25.22 10.12
N LYS A 228 -17.45 25.04 9.16
CA LYS A 228 -17.26 25.58 7.81
C LYS A 228 -17.05 27.09 7.87
N GLY A 229 -16.00 27.56 7.20
CA GLY A 229 -15.65 28.98 7.14
C GLY A 229 -14.58 29.42 8.14
N TYR A 230 -14.20 28.58 9.10
CA TYR A 230 -13.07 28.81 9.98
C TYR A 230 -11.80 28.15 9.47
N SER A 231 -10.65 28.80 9.71
CA SER A 231 -9.34 28.22 9.41
C SER A 231 -8.99 27.14 10.44
N ILE A 232 -8.58 25.95 9.95
CA ILE A 232 -8.10 24.88 10.84
C ILE A 232 -6.88 25.34 11.65
N ASP A 233 -6.01 26.18 11.05
CA ASP A 233 -4.81 26.69 11.70
C ASP A 233 -5.13 27.65 12.84
N ASP A 234 -6.13 28.51 12.69
CA ASP A 234 -6.53 29.45 13.73
C ASP A 234 -7.17 28.73 14.91
N VAL A 235 -8.04 27.75 14.61
CA VAL A 235 -8.67 26.91 15.64
C VAL A 235 -7.64 26.05 16.37
N ALA A 236 -6.66 25.48 15.65
CA ALA A 236 -5.58 24.72 16.25
C ALA A 236 -4.71 25.61 17.17
N THR A 237 -4.43 26.85 16.77
CA THR A 237 -3.67 27.79 17.59
C THR A 237 -4.45 28.18 18.85
N ALA A 238 -5.76 28.40 18.74
CA ALA A 238 -6.61 28.67 19.89
C ALA A 238 -6.65 27.49 20.87
N MET A 239 -6.57 26.24 20.40
CA MET A 239 -6.53 25.05 21.27
C MET A 239 -5.29 25.00 22.16
N LEU A 240 -4.16 25.59 21.77
CA LEU A 240 -2.96 25.67 22.62
C LEU A 240 -3.17 26.49 23.91
N THR A 241 -4.22 27.31 23.97
CA THR A 241 -4.56 28.09 25.18
C THR A 241 -5.34 27.30 26.23
N VAL A 242 -5.85 26.11 25.86
CA VAL A 242 -6.71 25.27 26.73
C VAL A 242 -5.91 24.62 27.86
N GLY A 243 -4.64 24.28 27.63
CA GLY A 243 -3.78 23.62 28.61
C GLY A 243 -2.61 22.88 27.93
N PRO A 244 -1.97 21.93 28.60
CA PRO A 244 -0.83 21.18 28.06
C PRO A 244 -1.30 20.15 27.01
N VAL A 245 -1.91 20.63 25.94
CA VAL A 245 -2.42 19.83 24.83
C VAL A 245 -1.79 20.28 23.53
N TRP A 246 -1.75 19.37 22.55
CA TRP A 246 -1.23 19.64 21.21
C TRP A 246 -2.24 19.22 20.15
N PRO A 247 -2.73 20.14 19.33
CA PRO A 247 -3.59 19.83 18.20
C PRO A 247 -2.77 19.36 17.01
N ILE A 248 -3.01 18.15 16.56
CA ILE A 248 -2.44 17.56 15.34
C ILE A 248 -3.45 17.76 14.23
N ARG A 249 -3.03 18.44 13.18
CA ARG A 249 -3.87 18.69 12.00
C ARG A 249 -3.88 17.45 11.10
N SER A 250 -5.05 17.11 10.60
CA SER A 250 -5.15 16.04 9.57
C SER A 250 -4.29 16.32 8.34
N THR A 251 -4.15 17.60 7.96
CA THR A 251 -3.27 18.03 6.85
C THR A 251 -1.78 17.85 7.14
N GLU A 252 -1.34 18.00 8.39
CA GLU A 252 0.04 17.79 8.79
C GLU A 252 0.41 16.31 8.77
N LEU A 253 -0.52 15.47 9.23
CA LEU A 253 -0.41 14.02 9.10
C LEU A 253 -0.26 13.61 7.63
N MET A 254 -1.04 14.25 6.72
CA MET A 254 -0.90 14.04 5.27
C MET A 254 0.47 14.43 4.74
N ARG A 255 1.03 15.54 5.20
CA ARG A 255 2.38 16.00 4.78
C ARG A 255 3.46 15.04 5.24
N LEU A 256 3.40 14.55 6.47
CA LEU A 256 4.34 13.54 7.00
C LEU A 256 4.29 12.24 6.17
N LEU A 257 3.08 11.78 5.86
CA LEU A 257 2.86 10.63 4.98
C LEU A 257 3.41 10.87 3.57
N ALA A 258 3.14 12.03 3.00
CA ALA A 258 3.63 12.40 1.67
C ALA A 258 5.17 12.47 1.65
N ALA A 259 5.81 12.95 2.71
CA ALA A 259 7.27 13.03 2.83
C ALA A 259 7.91 11.63 2.94
N GLN A 260 7.36 10.73 3.76
CA GLN A 260 7.81 9.33 3.84
C GLN A 260 7.62 8.63 2.49
N ARG A 261 6.49 8.86 1.84
CA ARG A 261 6.20 8.34 0.50
C ARG A 261 7.19 8.84 -0.53
N ALA A 262 7.57 10.11 -0.50
CA ALA A 262 8.56 10.67 -1.44
C ALA A 262 9.92 9.96 -1.31
N GLY A 263 10.35 9.62 -0.09
CA GLY A 263 11.55 8.83 0.17
C GLY A 263 11.47 7.41 -0.41
N LEU A 264 10.36 6.71 -0.15
CA LEU A 264 10.11 5.37 -0.70
C LEU A 264 10.02 5.38 -2.22
N LEU A 265 9.32 6.35 -2.80
CA LEU A 265 9.23 6.53 -4.25
C LEU A 265 10.62 6.76 -4.87
N LYS A 266 11.46 7.60 -4.26
CA LYS A 266 12.82 7.86 -4.73
C LYS A 266 13.66 6.58 -4.74
N MET A 267 13.64 5.80 -3.66
CA MET A 267 14.33 4.50 -3.60
C MET A 267 13.81 3.53 -4.66
N LEU A 268 12.52 3.49 -4.86
CA LEU A 268 11.86 2.61 -5.82
C LEU A 268 12.20 3.01 -7.26
N PHE A 269 12.18 4.30 -7.60
CA PHE A 269 12.60 4.79 -8.92
C PHE A 269 14.08 4.55 -9.16
N MET A 270 14.94 4.69 -8.14
CA MET A 270 16.36 4.33 -8.25
C MET A 270 16.55 2.83 -8.53
N SER A 271 15.89 1.97 -7.77
CA SER A 271 15.98 0.50 -7.97
C SER A 271 15.43 0.07 -9.32
N LEU A 272 14.30 0.65 -9.76
CA LEU A 272 13.75 0.43 -11.10
C LEU A 272 14.70 0.92 -12.18
N GLY A 273 15.35 2.07 -12.00
CA GLY A 273 16.34 2.61 -12.94
C GLY A 273 17.56 1.71 -13.08
N ILE A 274 18.10 1.20 -11.98
CA ILE A 274 19.22 0.26 -12.01
C ILE A 274 18.80 -1.06 -12.68
N THR A 275 17.64 -1.61 -12.32
CA THR A 275 17.11 -2.83 -12.92
C THR A 275 16.86 -2.64 -14.41
N TRP A 276 16.36 -1.47 -14.80
CA TRP A 276 16.17 -1.11 -16.21
C TRP A 276 17.50 -1.11 -17.00
N LEU A 277 18.53 -0.45 -16.47
CA LEU A 277 19.86 -0.43 -17.11
C LEU A 277 20.43 -1.82 -17.27
N LEU A 278 20.35 -2.64 -16.22
CA LEU A 278 20.80 -4.03 -16.26
C LEU A 278 20.01 -4.84 -17.28
N ALA A 279 18.69 -4.65 -17.35
CA ALA A 279 17.84 -5.33 -18.32
C ALA A 279 18.18 -4.96 -19.76
N VAL A 280 18.39 -3.68 -20.04
CA VAL A 280 18.82 -3.21 -21.37
C VAL A 280 20.18 -3.82 -21.74
N ALA A 281 21.15 -3.78 -20.84
CA ALA A 281 22.50 -4.30 -21.08
C ALA A 281 22.49 -5.81 -21.34
N LEU A 282 21.82 -6.59 -20.49
CA LEU A 282 21.73 -8.04 -20.64
C LEU A 282 20.93 -8.45 -21.88
N THR A 283 19.83 -7.76 -22.17
CA THR A 283 19.05 -8.02 -23.39
C THR A 283 19.89 -7.74 -24.63
N ALA A 284 20.62 -6.61 -24.68
CA ALA A 284 21.50 -6.28 -25.79
C ALA A 284 22.65 -7.32 -25.97
N LEU A 285 23.22 -7.79 -24.85
CA LEU A 285 24.26 -8.82 -24.84
C LEU A 285 23.73 -10.15 -25.43
N ILE A 286 22.58 -10.63 -24.95
CA ILE A 286 21.95 -11.87 -25.40
C ILE A 286 21.64 -11.78 -26.93
N PHE A 287 21.07 -10.65 -27.36
CA PHE A 287 20.77 -10.47 -28.80
C PHE A 287 22.03 -10.33 -29.65
N THR A 288 23.07 -9.70 -29.13
CA THR A 288 24.37 -9.65 -29.84
C THR A 288 24.95 -11.03 -30.02
N MET A 289 24.90 -11.88 -28.99
CA MET A 289 25.32 -13.28 -29.10
C MET A 289 24.46 -14.05 -30.11
N MET A 290 23.14 -13.86 -30.08
CA MET A 290 22.20 -14.49 -31.00
C MET A 290 22.47 -14.10 -32.47
N VAL A 291 22.76 -12.81 -32.71
CA VAL A 291 23.13 -12.33 -34.05
C VAL A 291 24.44 -12.93 -34.52
N ASN A 292 25.48 -12.98 -33.69
CA ASN A 292 26.78 -13.53 -34.04
C ASN A 292 26.67 -15.00 -34.42
N GLU A 293 25.87 -15.78 -33.69
CA GLU A 293 25.67 -17.21 -34.04
C GLU A 293 24.90 -17.44 -35.33
N ARG A 294 24.04 -16.49 -35.74
CA ARG A 294 23.29 -16.55 -36.98
C ARG A 294 23.98 -15.85 -38.16
N ARG A 295 25.22 -15.42 -37.98
CA ARG A 295 25.95 -14.64 -38.98
C ARG A 295 25.96 -15.31 -40.34
N ARG A 296 26.16 -16.63 -40.37
CA ARG A 296 26.16 -17.44 -41.59
C ARG A 296 24.76 -17.57 -42.22
N GLU A 297 23.72 -17.79 -41.43
CA GLU A 297 22.31 -17.84 -41.89
C GLU A 297 21.90 -16.50 -42.53
N ILE A 298 22.28 -15.39 -41.89
CA ILE A 298 22.03 -14.02 -42.37
C ILE A 298 22.77 -13.77 -43.66
N GLY A 299 24.05 -14.20 -43.75
CA GLY A 299 24.87 -14.11 -44.96
C GLY A 299 24.24 -14.86 -46.11
N MET A 300 23.78 -16.10 -45.92
CA MET A 300 23.08 -16.90 -46.93
C MET A 300 21.78 -16.23 -47.39
N LEU A 301 20.95 -15.74 -46.47
CA LEU A 301 19.70 -15.01 -46.80
C LEU A 301 19.99 -13.79 -47.68
N ARG A 302 21.03 -13.03 -47.34
CA ARG A 302 21.43 -11.87 -48.13
C ARG A 302 22.06 -12.22 -49.47
N ALA A 303 22.79 -13.33 -49.57
CA ALA A 303 23.33 -13.84 -50.82
C ALA A 303 22.23 -14.28 -51.81
N VAL A 304 21.11 -14.80 -51.28
CA VAL A 304 19.91 -15.16 -52.06
C VAL A 304 19.03 -13.95 -52.40
N GLY A 305 19.42 -12.71 -51.98
CA GLY A 305 18.75 -11.47 -52.38
C GLY A 305 17.86 -10.83 -51.32
N ALA A 306 17.90 -11.28 -50.07
CA ALA A 306 17.16 -10.63 -49.01
C ALA A 306 17.67 -9.20 -48.76
N SER A 307 16.75 -8.22 -48.75
CA SER A 307 17.07 -6.82 -48.46
C SER A 307 17.47 -6.61 -46.99
N ARG A 308 18.27 -5.55 -46.75
CA ARG A 308 18.66 -5.17 -45.37
C ARG A 308 17.42 -4.93 -44.44
N ASN A 309 16.40 -4.29 -45.00
CA ASN A 309 15.16 -4.02 -44.29
C ASN A 309 14.39 -5.30 -43.95
N PHE A 310 14.42 -6.31 -44.83
CA PHE A 310 13.80 -7.61 -44.54
C PHE A 310 14.45 -8.29 -43.32
N VAL A 311 15.78 -8.34 -43.30
CA VAL A 311 16.54 -8.92 -42.18
C VAL A 311 16.27 -8.17 -40.90
N LEU A 312 16.26 -6.83 -40.95
CA LEU A 312 15.97 -5.97 -39.80
C LEU A 312 14.53 -6.21 -39.28
N CYS A 313 13.53 -6.22 -40.14
CA CYS A 313 12.15 -6.54 -39.79
C CYS A 313 12.00 -7.93 -39.19
N LEU A 314 12.67 -8.93 -39.72
CA LEU A 314 12.64 -10.30 -39.22
C LEU A 314 13.10 -10.34 -37.75
N PHE A 315 14.26 -9.74 -37.46
CA PHE A 315 14.81 -9.69 -36.11
C PHE A 315 13.94 -8.89 -35.15
N LEU A 316 13.44 -7.73 -35.57
CA LEU A 316 12.56 -6.92 -34.75
C LEU A 316 11.24 -7.63 -34.41
N THR A 317 10.67 -8.35 -35.39
CA THR A 317 9.42 -9.11 -35.18
C THR A 317 9.63 -10.28 -34.23
N GLU A 318 10.73 -11.04 -34.40
CA GLU A 318 11.10 -12.14 -33.50
C GLU A 318 11.28 -11.64 -32.09
N SER A 319 12.05 -10.58 -31.92
CA SER A 319 12.37 -10.01 -30.62
C SER A 319 11.18 -9.38 -29.94
N SER A 320 10.35 -8.65 -30.70
CA SER A 320 9.10 -8.07 -30.15
C SER A 320 8.12 -9.15 -29.70
N SER A 321 8.06 -10.28 -30.42
CA SER A 321 7.21 -11.42 -30.01
C SER A 321 7.68 -12.01 -28.68
N LEU A 322 8.99 -12.17 -28.48
CA LEU A 322 9.58 -12.63 -27.22
C LEU A 322 9.33 -11.62 -26.08
N ALA A 323 9.45 -10.32 -26.40
CA ALA A 323 9.21 -9.26 -25.44
C ALA A 323 7.76 -9.22 -24.96
N VAL A 324 6.80 -9.29 -25.88
CA VAL A 324 5.37 -9.34 -25.55
C VAL A 324 5.05 -10.59 -24.74
N GLY A 325 5.53 -11.76 -25.16
CA GLY A 325 5.32 -13.02 -24.45
C GLY A 325 5.91 -12.98 -23.03
N GLY A 326 7.13 -12.48 -22.89
CA GLY A 326 7.79 -12.29 -21.59
C GLY A 326 7.04 -11.32 -20.68
N ALA A 327 6.65 -10.16 -21.23
CA ALA A 327 5.90 -9.16 -20.48
C ALA A 327 4.53 -9.68 -20.01
N MET A 328 3.80 -10.42 -20.84
CA MET A 328 2.53 -11.02 -20.45
C MET A 328 2.69 -12.02 -19.29
N ILE A 329 3.67 -12.90 -19.39
CA ILE A 329 4.00 -13.85 -18.32
C ILE A 329 4.38 -13.08 -17.04
N GLY A 330 5.24 -12.07 -17.17
CA GLY A 330 5.66 -11.23 -16.06
C GLY A 330 4.51 -10.48 -15.38
N ILE A 331 3.57 -9.96 -16.16
CA ILE A 331 2.36 -9.31 -15.65
C ILE A 331 1.53 -10.29 -14.81
N ILE A 332 1.32 -11.50 -15.30
CA ILE A 332 0.57 -12.54 -14.59
C ILE A 332 1.29 -12.93 -13.29
N VAL A 333 2.59 -13.22 -13.38
CA VAL A 333 3.42 -13.61 -12.22
C VAL A 333 3.47 -12.47 -11.19
N GLY A 334 3.66 -11.23 -11.62
CA GLY A 334 3.69 -10.05 -10.76
C GLY A 334 2.35 -9.81 -10.06
N ALA A 335 1.24 -9.97 -10.76
CA ALA A 335 -0.09 -9.87 -10.16
C ALA A 335 -0.33 -10.95 -9.11
N ILE A 336 0.02 -12.21 -9.42
CA ILE A 336 -0.11 -13.34 -8.47
C ILE A 336 0.79 -13.10 -7.25
N ALA A 337 2.04 -12.65 -7.45
CA ALA A 337 2.97 -12.38 -6.36
C ALA A 337 2.42 -11.32 -5.40
N VAL A 338 1.92 -10.19 -5.91
CA VAL A 338 1.32 -9.14 -5.09
C VAL A 338 0.10 -9.65 -4.33
N TYR A 339 -0.75 -10.45 -5.00
CA TYR A 339 -1.92 -11.03 -4.34
C TYR A 339 -1.53 -12.01 -3.22
N ALA A 340 -0.49 -12.83 -3.43
CA ALA A 340 0.01 -13.77 -2.44
C ALA A 340 0.61 -13.09 -1.19
N ILE A 341 1.34 -11.96 -1.38
CA ILE A 341 1.95 -11.23 -0.27
C ILE A 341 1.05 -10.13 0.30
N LYS A 342 -0.16 -9.95 -0.22
CA LYS A 342 -1.12 -8.93 0.22
C LYS A 342 -1.36 -8.98 1.74
N SER A 343 -1.65 -10.17 2.27
CA SER A 343 -1.93 -10.35 3.70
C SER A 343 -0.72 -9.98 4.57
N TRP A 344 0.48 -10.39 4.17
CA TRP A 344 1.73 -10.06 4.85
C TRP A 344 2.03 -8.55 4.79
N LEU A 345 1.82 -7.90 3.63
CA LEU A 345 1.97 -6.46 3.47
C LEU A 345 1.04 -5.69 4.41
N THR A 346 -0.23 -6.10 4.48
CA THR A 346 -1.23 -5.46 5.34
C THR A 346 -0.85 -5.60 6.82
N SER A 347 -0.39 -6.80 7.25
CA SER A 347 -0.01 -7.04 8.64
C SER A 347 1.28 -6.32 9.05
N THR A 348 2.25 -6.20 8.14
CA THR A 348 3.57 -5.60 8.44
C THR A 348 3.56 -4.08 8.33
N LEU A 349 2.83 -3.53 7.35
CA LEU A 349 2.79 -2.09 7.10
C LEU A 349 1.63 -1.38 7.80
N GLY A 350 0.68 -2.13 8.38
CA GLY A 350 -0.50 -1.57 9.04
C GLY A 350 -1.45 -0.81 8.11
N VAL A 351 -1.23 -0.89 6.79
CA VAL A 351 -2.02 -0.19 5.78
C VAL A 351 -2.73 -1.21 4.90
N GLU A 352 -4.05 -1.13 4.78
CA GLU A 352 -4.78 -2.03 3.91
C GLU A 352 -4.43 -1.78 2.44
N PHE A 353 -3.99 -2.86 1.79
CA PHE A 353 -3.73 -2.84 0.36
C PHE A 353 -5.04 -2.94 -0.42
N LEU A 354 -5.47 -1.82 -0.98
CA LEU A 354 -6.65 -1.77 -1.83
C LEU A 354 -6.28 -2.08 -3.29
N VAL A 355 -6.80 -3.20 -3.77
CA VAL A 355 -6.65 -3.56 -5.19
C VAL A 355 -7.37 -2.50 -6.04
N PRO A 356 -6.72 -1.93 -7.06
CA PRO A 356 -7.38 -0.99 -7.96
C PRO A 356 -8.61 -1.63 -8.63
N PRO A 357 -9.63 -0.84 -8.99
CA PRO A 357 -10.77 -1.35 -9.75
C PRO A 357 -10.30 -1.94 -11.09
N LEU A 358 -11.09 -2.86 -11.65
CA LEU A 358 -10.72 -3.63 -12.85
C LEU A 358 -10.16 -2.77 -13.98
N LEU A 359 -10.78 -1.61 -14.23
CA LEU A 359 -10.32 -0.66 -15.24
C LEU A 359 -8.92 -0.12 -14.93
N GLY A 360 -8.66 0.23 -13.66
CA GLY A 360 -7.34 0.69 -13.20
C GLY A 360 -6.26 -0.38 -13.33
N LEU A 361 -6.61 -1.63 -13.07
CA LEU A 361 -5.73 -2.79 -13.23
C LEU A 361 -5.37 -3.01 -14.70
N LEU A 362 -6.36 -2.94 -15.61
CA LEU A 362 -6.13 -3.05 -17.06
C LEU A 362 -5.21 -1.93 -17.58
N VAL A 363 -5.44 -0.70 -17.14
CA VAL A 363 -4.57 0.44 -17.51
C VAL A 363 -3.15 0.22 -17.02
N LEU A 364 -2.96 -0.28 -15.80
CA LEU A 364 -1.65 -0.62 -15.25
C LEU A 364 -0.94 -1.72 -16.05
N MET A 365 -1.66 -2.77 -16.44
CA MET A 365 -1.13 -3.86 -17.26
C MET A 365 -0.69 -3.32 -18.63
N LEU A 366 -1.48 -2.44 -19.25
CA LEU A 366 -1.12 -1.80 -20.52
C LEU A 366 0.10 -0.89 -20.40
N ILE A 367 0.20 -0.09 -19.35
CA ILE A 367 1.37 0.75 -19.07
C ILE A 367 2.61 -0.12 -18.86
N THR A 368 2.48 -1.22 -18.12
CA THR A 368 3.58 -2.16 -17.88
C THR A 368 4.04 -2.83 -19.18
N LEU A 369 3.11 -3.25 -20.02
CA LEU A 369 3.41 -3.84 -21.34
C LEU A 369 4.12 -2.82 -22.23
N ALA A 370 3.59 -1.60 -22.32
CA ALA A 370 4.22 -0.52 -23.08
C ALA A 370 5.63 -0.18 -22.55
N GLY A 371 5.78 -0.12 -21.23
CA GLY A 371 7.08 0.10 -20.57
C GLY A 371 8.09 -1.01 -20.90
N ALA A 372 7.68 -2.28 -20.86
CA ALA A 372 8.53 -3.41 -21.23
C ALA A 372 8.97 -3.31 -22.69
N LEU A 373 8.09 -2.91 -23.60
CA LEU A 373 8.43 -2.71 -25.02
C LEU A 373 9.39 -1.52 -25.24
N ILE A 374 9.17 -0.41 -24.56
CA ILE A 374 10.04 0.77 -24.60
C ILE A 374 11.47 0.42 -24.12
N VAL A 375 11.57 -0.48 -23.15
CA VAL A 375 12.87 -0.96 -22.64
C VAL A 375 13.56 -1.88 -23.66
N THR A 376 12.82 -2.82 -24.22
CA THR A 376 13.40 -3.85 -25.10
C THR A 376 13.74 -3.34 -26.50
N LEU A 377 12.94 -2.43 -27.06
CA LEU A 377 13.17 -1.89 -28.40
C LEU A 377 14.56 -1.26 -28.59
N PRO A 378 15.07 -0.35 -27.74
CA PRO A 378 16.41 0.21 -27.88
C PRO A 378 17.52 -0.86 -27.76
N ALA A 379 17.34 -1.81 -26.82
CA ALA A 379 18.30 -2.91 -26.62
C ALA A 379 18.44 -3.80 -27.86
N LEU A 380 17.38 -3.92 -28.65
CA LEU A 380 17.31 -4.71 -29.87
C LEU A 380 17.82 -3.95 -31.11
N LEU A 381 17.64 -2.63 -31.10
CA LEU A 381 17.94 -1.83 -32.32
C LEU A 381 19.40 -1.92 -32.71
N TYR A 382 20.32 -1.86 -31.76
CA TYR A 382 21.76 -1.93 -32.01
C TYR A 382 22.19 -3.27 -32.62
N PRO A 383 21.87 -4.44 -32.01
CA PRO A 383 22.21 -5.75 -32.61
C PRO A 383 21.53 -5.98 -33.96
N ALA A 384 20.27 -5.56 -34.12
CA ALA A 384 19.51 -5.72 -35.35
C ALA A 384 20.11 -4.90 -36.52
N ILE A 385 20.51 -3.66 -36.28
CA ILE A 385 21.18 -2.81 -37.27
C ILE A 385 22.53 -3.45 -37.66
N ARG A 386 23.29 -3.92 -36.67
CA ARG A 386 24.57 -4.59 -36.93
C ARG A 386 24.38 -5.86 -37.78
N ALA A 387 23.36 -6.66 -37.46
CA ALA A 387 22.98 -7.84 -38.22
C ALA A 387 22.66 -7.51 -39.70
N SER A 388 21.87 -6.46 -39.91
CA SER A 388 21.45 -6.04 -41.26
C SER A 388 22.61 -5.54 -42.15
N ARG A 389 23.75 -5.16 -41.57
CA ARG A 389 24.94 -4.63 -42.26
C ARG A 389 26.03 -5.68 -42.53
N ILE A 390 25.83 -6.95 -42.13
CA ILE A 390 26.80 -8.02 -42.34
C ILE A 390 27.00 -8.20 -43.85
N ASP A 391 28.28 -8.24 -44.29
CA ASP A 391 28.64 -8.51 -45.69
C ASP A 391 28.51 -10.00 -45.96
N PRO A 392 27.75 -10.41 -47.03
CA PRO A 392 27.60 -11.81 -47.37
C PRO A 392 28.93 -12.54 -47.65
N ALA A 393 29.91 -11.84 -48.26
CA ALA A 393 31.20 -12.39 -48.57
C ALA A 393 32.04 -12.70 -47.31
N GLU A 394 31.97 -11.79 -46.32
CA GLU A 394 32.69 -11.93 -45.05
C GLU A 394 32.05 -13.01 -44.16
N ALA A 395 30.69 -13.07 -44.11
CA ALA A 395 29.95 -14.06 -43.35
C ALA A 395 30.17 -15.52 -43.82
N MET A 396 30.57 -15.72 -45.05
CA MET A 396 30.88 -17.04 -45.63
C MET A 396 32.38 -17.42 -45.54
N ARG A 397 33.25 -16.47 -45.19
CA ARG A 397 34.71 -16.64 -45.16
C ARG A 397 35.25 -16.99 -43.77
N GLU A 398 34.51 -16.72 -42.69
CA GLU A 398 34.88 -17.13 -41.34
C GLU A 398 34.52 -18.62 -41.16
N VAL A 399 35.48 -19.50 -41.44
CA VAL A 399 35.51 -20.93 -41.09
C VAL A 399 36.38 -21.08 -39.87
#